data_1cbaead1a6fb6fc29f547c182d4dc53c
#
_entry.id   1cbaead1a6fb6fc29f547c182d4dc53c
#
_cell.length_a   1.000
_cell.length_b   1.000
_cell.length_c   1.000
_cell.angle_alpha   90.00
_cell.angle_beta   90.00
_cell.angle_gamma   90.00
#
_symmetry.space_group_name_H-M   'P 1'
#
loop_
_entity.id
_entity.type
_entity.pdbx_description
1 polymer ?
#
loop_
_entity_poly.entity_id
_entity_poly.type
_entity_poly.pdbx_seq_one_letter_code
_entity_poly.pdbx_strand_id
1 'polypeptide(L)'
;MNLNFSGLTSSNVTNTERGAKELEHSMIGTELLCVVRALLKKIKKVVMVGDKVLVSGIDWIDGRGMVEEVFDRKSETSDPPVANVDQILVLFSLDRPRPEPTSVSRFVLEAESTGIPFSLIFNKVDLVSPEVSVSTFTLHA
;
A
#
# COMPACT_ATOMS: atom_id res chain seq x y z
N MET A 1 -1.19 13.40 -5.62
CA MET A 1 -0.90 12.01 -5.27
C MET A 1 0.61 11.91 -5.10
N ASN A 2 1.09 11.70 -3.88
CA ASN A 2 2.52 11.57 -3.59
C ASN A 2 2.90 10.11 -3.78
N LEU A 3 3.81 9.83 -4.70
CA LEU A 3 4.29 8.48 -5.00
C LEU A 3 5.70 8.32 -4.43
N ASN A 4 5.91 7.29 -3.63
CA ASN A 4 7.20 6.97 -3.03
C ASN A 4 7.98 6.05 -3.99
N PHE A 5 9.19 6.44 -4.37
CA PHE A 5 9.96 5.78 -5.43
C PHE A 5 10.92 4.74 -4.84
N SER A 6 10.65 3.46 -5.03
CA SER A 6 11.58 2.37 -4.73
C SER A 6 11.67 1.43 -5.93
N GLY A 7 12.70 1.61 -6.76
CA GLY A 7 13.12 0.65 -7.77
C GLY A 7 13.26 1.19 -9.18
N LEU A 8 14.50 1.54 -9.55
CA LEU A 8 14.97 1.67 -10.94
C LEU A 8 15.88 0.49 -11.24
N THR A 9 15.54 -0.28 -12.28
CA THR A 9 16.52 -1.14 -12.97
C THR A 9 16.96 -0.43 -14.25
N SER A 10 18.25 -0.09 -14.27
CA SER A 10 18.93 0.55 -15.39
C SER A 10 19.31 -0.48 -16.46
N SER A 11 19.10 -0.16 -17.73
CA SER A 11 19.81 -0.77 -18.85
C SER A 11 20.43 0.31 -19.74
N ASN A 12 21.77 0.25 -19.82
CA ASN A 12 22.69 0.87 -20.79
C ASN A 12 22.98 2.37 -20.71
N VAL A 13 24.07 2.73 -20.04
CA VAL A 13 25.05 3.73 -20.56
C VAL A 13 26.44 3.45 -19.95
N THR A 14 27.42 3.29 -20.80
CA THR A 14 28.84 3.15 -20.49
C THR A 14 29.49 4.51 -20.17
N ASN A 15 30.36 4.52 -19.14
CA ASN A 15 31.37 5.56 -18.84
C ASN A 15 30.95 6.85 -18.09
N THR A 16 29.90 6.84 -17.28
CA THR A 16 29.78 7.82 -16.17
C THR A 16 29.30 7.12 -14.89
N GLU A 17 29.69 5.86 -14.74
CA GLU A 17 29.03 4.92 -13.80
C GLU A 17 29.20 5.25 -12.31
N ARG A 18 30.23 5.97 -11.90
CA ARG A 18 30.41 6.33 -10.48
C ARG A 18 29.55 7.52 -10.08
N GLY A 19 29.53 8.57 -10.87
CA GLY A 19 28.71 9.75 -10.57
C GLY A 19 27.20 9.49 -10.71
N ALA A 20 26.80 8.64 -11.68
CA ALA A 20 25.40 8.27 -11.86
C ALA A 20 24.87 7.41 -10.70
N LYS A 21 25.68 6.44 -10.20
CA LYS A 21 25.29 5.61 -9.04
C LYS A 21 25.19 6.39 -7.73
N GLU A 22 26.04 7.38 -7.52
CA GLU A 22 25.94 8.27 -6.34
C GLU A 22 24.71 9.17 -6.43
N LEU A 23 24.38 9.70 -7.62
CA LEU A 23 23.16 10.47 -7.85
C LEU A 23 21.89 9.59 -7.72
N GLU A 24 21.89 8.38 -8.28
CA GLU A 24 20.78 7.43 -8.13
C GLU A 24 20.53 7.07 -6.66
N HIS A 25 21.57 6.84 -5.87
CA HIS A 25 21.44 6.54 -4.44
C HIS A 25 20.93 7.74 -3.62
N SER A 26 21.28 8.96 -4.04
CA SER A 26 20.79 10.19 -3.41
C SER A 26 19.31 10.50 -3.70
N MET A 27 18.75 9.88 -4.75
CA MET A 27 17.37 10.14 -5.18
C MET A 27 16.34 9.11 -4.68
N ILE A 28 16.81 8.00 -4.09
CA ILE A 28 15.94 7.00 -3.47
C ILE A 28 15.18 7.63 -2.31
N GLY A 29 13.84 7.49 -2.33
CA GLY A 29 12.96 8.06 -1.30
C GLY A 29 12.51 9.49 -1.57
N THR A 30 12.90 10.10 -2.69
CA THR A 30 12.41 11.41 -3.09
C THR A 30 10.94 11.31 -3.53
N GLU A 31 10.11 12.23 -3.02
CA GLU A 31 8.70 12.33 -3.43
C GLU A 31 8.59 13.17 -4.71
N LEU A 32 7.81 12.65 -5.66
CA LEU A 32 7.54 13.33 -6.92
C LEU A 32 6.05 13.60 -7.09
N LEU A 33 5.71 14.80 -7.53
CA LEU A 33 4.36 15.12 -7.96
C LEU A 33 4.17 14.72 -9.42
N CYS A 34 3.47 13.59 -9.66
CA CYS A 34 3.33 13.04 -11.00
C CYS A 34 1.95 13.26 -11.60
N VAL A 35 1.94 13.56 -12.89
CA VAL A 35 0.73 13.61 -13.72
C VAL A 35 0.57 12.28 -14.45
N VAL A 36 -0.64 11.71 -14.45
CA VAL A 36 -0.92 10.46 -15.17
C VAL A 36 -1.13 10.74 -16.66
N ARG A 37 -0.39 10.02 -17.51
CA ARG A 37 -0.49 10.15 -18.97
C ARG A 37 -1.91 9.87 -19.45
N ALA A 38 -2.40 10.69 -20.40
CA ALA A 38 -3.75 10.59 -20.93
C ALA A 38 -4.07 9.22 -21.56
N LEU A 39 -3.05 8.50 -22.07
CA LEU A 39 -3.20 7.16 -22.62
C LEU A 39 -3.68 6.16 -21.56
N LEU A 40 -3.12 6.20 -20.35
CA LEU A 40 -3.53 5.33 -19.24
C LEU A 40 -5.00 5.54 -18.88
N LYS A 41 -5.46 6.79 -18.90
CA LYS A 41 -6.86 7.12 -18.69
C LYS A 41 -7.78 6.53 -19.79
N LYS A 42 -7.33 6.54 -21.05
CA LYS A 42 -8.08 5.97 -22.19
C LYS A 42 -8.25 4.46 -22.09
N ILE A 43 -7.21 3.74 -21.64
CA ILE A 43 -7.26 2.28 -21.45
C ILE A 43 -7.90 1.88 -20.11
N LYS A 44 -8.48 2.84 -19.36
CA LYS A 44 -9.11 2.64 -18.05
C LYS A 44 -8.19 2.02 -17.00
N LYS A 45 -6.86 2.13 -17.16
CA LYS A 45 -5.89 1.70 -16.15
C LYS A 45 -5.81 2.78 -15.07
N VAL A 46 -6.55 2.58 -13.99
CA VAL A 46 -6.60 3.51 -12.84
C VAL A 46 -5.37 3.27 -11.98
N VAL A 47 -4.64 4.35 -11.68
CA VAL A 47 -3.51 4.32 -10.74
C VAL A 47 -4.05 4.32 -9.31
N MET A 48 -3.63 3.35 -8.51
CA MET A 48 -4.03 3.20 -7.11
C MET A 48 -2.83 3.40 -6.17
N VAL A 49 -3.11 3.62 -4.91
CA VAL A 49 -2.07 3.61 -3.86
C VAL A 49 -1.40 2.24 -3.85
N GLY A 50 -0.07 2.20 -3.74
CA GLY A 50 0.71 0.97 -3.78
C GLY A 50 1.12 0.49 -5.19
N ASP A 51 0.62 1.11 -6.26
CA ASP A 51 1.07 0.78 -7.62
C ASP A 51 2.55 1.09 -7.82
N LYS A 52 3.24 0.18 -8.48
CA LYS A 52 4.56 0.43 -9.05
C LYS A 52 4.37 1.04 -10.44
N VAL A 53 5.05 2.16 -10.67
CA VAL A 53 4.86 2.92 -11.91
C VAL A 53 6.19 3.29 -12.55
N LEU A 54 6.18 3.40 -13.87
CA LEU A 54 7.28 4.03 -14.62
C LEU A 54 6.99 5.52 -14.73
N VAL A 55 7.95 6.33 -14.30
CA VAL A 55 7.86 7.79 -14.38
C VAL A 55 8.90 8.28 -15.39
N SER A 56 8.49 9.15 -16.29
CA SER A 56 9.36 9.80 -17.27
C SER A 56 9.30 11.32 -17.13
N GLY A 57 10.22 12.01 -17.83
CA GLY A 57 10.27 13.47 -17.85
C GLY A 57 10.41 14.06 -16.45
N ILE A 58 11.27 13.47 -15.62
CA ILE A 58 11.45 13.91 -14.25
C ILE A 58 12.23 15.23 -14.24
N ASP A 59 11.60 16.24 -13.66
CA ASP A 59 12.24 17.48 -13.27
C ASP A 59 12.64 17.38 -11.80
N TRP A 60 13.93 17.21 -11.55
CA TRP A 60 14.47 17.04 -10.21
C TRP A 60 14.49 18.33 -9.39
N ILE A 61 14.38 19.49 -10.05
CA ILE A 61 14.36 20.80 -9.39
C ILE A 61 12.96 21.03 -8.80
N ASP A 62 11.92 20.82 -9.64
CA ASP A 62 10.53 21.03 -9.24
C ASP A 62 9.90 19.78 -8.61
N GLY A 63 10.59 18.65 -8.61
CA GLY A 63 10.06 17.38 -8.07
C GLY A 63 8.84 16.88 -8.84
N ARG A 64 8.83 17.02 -10.17
CA ARG A 64 7.69 16.66 -11.03
C ARG A 64 8.04 15.55 -11.99
N GLY A 65 7.02 14.79 -12.41
CA GLY A 65 7.18 13.75 -13.42
C GLY A 65 5.86 13.34 -14.06
N MET A 66 5.94 12.42 -15.02
CA MET A 66 4.77 11.88 -15.69
C MET A 66 4.76 10.35 -15.58
N VAL A 67 3.65 9.79 -15.04
CA VAL A 67 3.42 8.35 -15.02
C VAL A 67 3.10 7.88 -16.43
N GLU A 68 4.01 7.07 -16.99
CA GLU A 68 3.86 6.49 -18.33
C GLU A 68 3.23 5.11 -18.30
N GLU A 69 3.59 4.30 -17.30
CA GLU A 69 3.14 2.93 -17.21
C GLU A 69 2.87 2.55 -15.76
N VAL A 70 1.91 1.65 -15.55
CA VAL A 70 1.62 0.99 -14.27
C VAL A 70 1.94 -0.48 -14.44
N PHE A 71 2.86 -0.99 -13.63
CA PHE A 71 3.25 -2.40 -13.65
C PHE A 71 2.13 -3.31 -13.16
N ASP A 72 2.25 -4.60 -13.44
CA ASP A 72 1.30 -5.59 -12.99
C ASP A 72 1.31 -5.70 -11.46
N ARG A 73 0.10 -5.79 -10.90
CA ARG A 73 -0.12 -5.91 -9.46
C ARG A 73 0.03 -7.35 -9.02
N LYS A 74 0.65 -7.56 -7.87
CA LYS A 74 0.71 -8.88 -7.22
C LYS A 74 -0.56 -9.18 -6.44
N SER A 75 -1.16 -8.14 -5.87
CA SER A 75 -2.40 -8.20 -5.09
C SER A 75 -3.12 -6.85 -5.19
N GLU A 76 -4.42 -6.84 -4.97
CA GLU A 76 -5.21 -5.62 -4.89
C GLU A 76 -6.43 -5.81 -4.01
N THR A 77 -6.88 -4.72 -3.38
CA THR A 77 -8.14 -4.64 -2.65
C THR A 77 -9.07 -3.65 -3.34
N SER A 78 -10.37 -3.86 -3.21
CA SER A 78 -11.38 -2.99 -3.81
C SER A 78 -11.83 -1.88 -2.87
N ASP A 79 -11.86 -2.16 -1.56
CA ASP A 79 -12.28 -1.22 -0.54
C ASP A 79 -11.42 -1.37 0.73
N PRO A 80 -10.51 -0.45 0.99
CA PRO A 80 -10.09 0.65 0.10
C PRO A 80 -9.32 0.16 -1.13
N PRO A 81 -9.31 0.93 -2.24
CA PRO A 81 -8.61 0.55 -3.46
C PRO A 81 -7.09 0.72 -3.27
N VAL A 82 -6.40 -0.36 -2.96
CA VAL A 82 -4.95 -0.41 -2.71
C VAL A 82 -4.35 -1.59 -3.48
N ALA A 83 -3.19 -1.35 -4.09
CA ALA A 83 -2.44 -2.35 -4.85
C ALA A 83 -1.19 -2.84 -4.10
N ASN A 84 -0.71 -4.05 -4.46
CA ASN A 84 0.51 -4.65 -3.94
C ASN A 84 0.54 -4.74 -2.40
N VAL A 85 -0.59 -5.16 -1.83
CA VAL A 85 -0.75 -5.37 -0.39
C VAL A 85 -0.11 -6.70 0.00
N ASP A 86 0.78 -6.70 0.98
CA ASP A 86 1.44 -7.91 1.48
C ASP A 86 0.66 -8.53 2.65
N GLN A 87 -0.05 -7.71 3.44
CA GLN A 87 -0.82 -8.16 4.58
C GLN A 87 -1.97 -7.19 4.90
N ILE A 88 -3.10 -7.73 5.34
CA ILE A 88 -4.24 -6.97 5.85
C ILE A 88 -4.24 -7.02 7.38
N LEU A 89 -4.34 -5.87 8.02
CA LEU A 89 -4.50 -5.77 9.46
C LEU A 89 -5.94 -5.32 9.78
N VAL A 90 -6.72 -6.22 10.38
CA VAL A 90 -8.09 -5.91 10.82
C VAL A 90 -8.04 -5.49 12.29
N LEU A 91 -8.25 -4.22 12.54
CA LEU A 91 -8.08 -3.61 13.85
C LEU A 91 -9.42 -3.35 14.53
N PHE A 92 -9.62 -3.90 15.71
CA PHE A 92 -10.77 -3.64 16.59
C PHE A 92 -10.32 -3.00 17.91
N SER A 93 -11.13 -2.06 18.41
CA SER A 93 -10.99 -1.57 19.79
C SER A 93 -11.76 -2.46 20.74
N LEU A 94 -11.16 -2.89 21.87
CA LEU A 94 -11.88 -3.63 22.92
C LEU A 94 -12.71 -2.73 23.85
N ASP A 95 -12.43 -1.41 23.83
CA ASP A 95 -13.25 -0.43 24.55
C ASP A 95 -14.25 0.20 23.54
N ARG A 96 -14.44 1.45 23.52
CA ARG A 96 -15.48 2.14 22.73
C ARG A 96 -15.06 2.40 21.28
N PRO A 97 -15.87 1.93 20.28
CA PRO A 97 -16.98 0.98 20.39
C PRO A 97 -16.46 -0.45 20.61
N ARG A 98 -17.20 -1.26 21.37
CA ARG A 98 -16.89 -2.69 21.54
C ARG A 98 -17.13 -3.43 20.23
N PRO A 99 -16.28 -4.40 19.88
CA PRO A 99 -16.48 -5.18 18.67
C PRO A 99 -17.70 -6.09 18.83
N GLU A 100 -18.63 -5.99 17.90
CA GLU A 100 -19.76 -6.91 17.81
C GLU A 100 -19.34 -8.17 17.04
N PRO A 101 -19.72 -9.38 17.48
CA PRO A 101 -19.34 -10.64 16.82
C PRO A 101 -19.67 -10.65 15.31
N THR A 102 -20.83 -10.12 14.94
CA THR A 102 -21.27 -10.00 13.55
C THR A 102 -20.37 -9.11 12.71
N SER A 103 -19.93 -7.99 13.27
CA SER A 103 -19.01 -7.07 12.62
C SER A 103 -17.63 -7.70 12.46
N VAL A 104 -17.13 -8.37 13.50
CA VAL A 104 -15.84 -9.09 13.43
C VAL A 104 -15.87 -10.15 12.35
N SER A 105 -16.92 -11.01 12.34
CA SER A 105 -17.08 -12.06 11.34
C SER A 105 -17.15 -11.51 9.92
N ARG A 106 -17.83 -10.38 9.71
CA ARG A 106 -17.93 -9.74 8.40
C ARG A 106 -16.55 -9.28 7.89
N PHE A 107 -15.79 -8.58 8.71
CA PHE A 107 -14.46 -8.10 8.32
C PHE A 107 -13.45 -9.25 8.12
N VAL A 108 -13.56 -10.32 8.92
CA VAL A 108 -12.75 -11.53 8.73
C VAL A 108 -13.05 -12.18 7.38
N LEU A 109 -14.32 -12.40 7.07
CA LEU A 109 -14.74 -12.98 5.78
C LEU A 109 -14.32 -12.11 4.60
N GLU A 110 -14.43 -10.78 4.73
CA GLU A 110 -13.98 -9.85 3.72
C GLU A 110 -12.47 -9.93 3.50
N ALA A 111 -11.67 -9.92 4.57
CA ALA A 111 -10.23 -10.09 4.49
C ALA A 111 -9.85 -11.44 3.87
N GLU A 112 -10.48 -12.54 4.29
CA GLU A 112 -10.23 -13.89 3.77
C GLU A 112 -10.57 -13.98 2.28
N SER A 113 -11.65 -13.33 1.84
CA SER A 113 -12.09 -13.34 0.43
C SER A 113 -11.07 -12.72 -0.53
N THR A 114 -10.17 -11.87 -0.05
CA THR A 114 -9.11 -11.25 -0.87
C THR A 114 -8.00 -12.22 -1.23
N GLY A 115 -7.84 -13.33 -0.48
CA GLY A 115 -6.71 -14.25 -0.59
C GLY A 115 -5.37 -13.67 -0.09
N ILE A 116 -5.38 -12.46 0.51
CA ILE A 116 -4.20 -11.81 1.08
C ILE A 116 -4.08 -12.26 2.54
N PRO A 117 -2.86 -12.59 3.04
CA PRO A 117 -2.66 -12.88 4.45
C PRO A 117 -3.20 -11.77 5.35
N PHE A 118 -3.93 -12.12 6.40
CA PHE A 118 -4.47 -11.13 7.31
C PHE A 118 -4.20 -11.47 8.78
N SER A 119 -4.28 -10.46 9.64
CA SER A 119 -4.17 -10.60 11.09
C SER A 119 -5.22 -9.75 11.79
N LEU A 120 -5.82 -10.32 12.85
CA LEU A 120 -6.70 -9.58 13.74
C LEU A 120 -5.88 -8.92 14.86
N ILE A 121 -6.13 -7.65 15.07
CA ILE A 121 -5.49 -6.86 16.11
C ILE A 121 -6.55 -6.26 17.01
N PHE A 122 -6.41 -6.49 18.32
CA PHE A 122 -7.26 -5.86 19.33
C PHE A 122 -6.47 -4.77 20.06
N ASN A 123 -6.95 -3.55 19.94
CA ASN A 123 -6.36 -2.38 20.58
C ASN A 123 -7.10 -2.01 21.85
N LYS A 124 -6.48 -1.20 22.70
CA LYS A 124 -7.01 -0.71 23.99
C LYS A 124 -7.27 -1.83 25.00
N VAL A 125 -6.45 -2.86 24.99
CA VAL A 125 -6.55 -3.99 25.94
C VAL A 125 -6.37 -3.51 27.39
N ASP A 126 -5.60 -2.46 27.60
CA ASP A 126 -5.34 -1.79 28.87
C ASP A 126 -6.59 -1.15 29.51
N LEU A 127 -7.61 -0.84 28.71
CA LEU A 127 -8.85 -0.21 29.17
C LEU A 127 -9.96 -1.19 29.54
N VAL A 128 -9.74 -2.49 29.35
CA VAL A 128 -10.74 -3.53 29.66
C VAL A 128 -10.26 -4.46 30.76
N SER A 129 -11.22 -4.98 31.57
CA SER A 129 -10.86 -5.94 32.61
C SER A 129 -10.40 -7.27 32.01
N PRO A 130 -9.52 -8.03 32.70
CA PRO A 130 -9.03 -9.33 32.21
C PRO A 130 -10.12 -10.33 31.84
N GLU A 131 -11.27 -10.29 32.53
CA GLU A 131 -12.42 -11.17 32.28
C GLU A 131 -13.07 -10.88 30.92
N VAL A 132 -13.12 -9.62 30.51
CA VAL A 132 -13.68 -9.21 29.21
C VAL A 132 -12.75 -9.59 28.06
N SER A 133 -11.44 -9.50 28.26
CA SER A 133 -10.49 -9.89 27.20
C SER A 133 -10.56 -11.39 26.90
N VAL A 134 -10.72 -12.24 27.89
CA VAL A 134 -10.81 -13.71 27.68
C VAL A 134 -12.13 -14.10 27.00
N SER A 135 -13.25 -13.52 27.37
CA SER A 135 -14.56 -13.85 26.78
C SER A 135 -14.69 -13.42 25.32
N THR A 136 -13.95 -12.38 24.90
CA THR A 136 -13.96 -11.90 23.51
C THR A 136 -13.15 -12.81 22.58
N PHE A 137 -12.15 -13.51 23.11
CA PHE A 137 -11.30 -14.43 22.33
C PHE A 137 -11.85 -15.85 22.13
N THR A 138 -12.97 -16.20 22.84
CA THR A 138 -13.65 -17.48 22.62
C THR A 138 -14.62 -17.40 21.44
N LEU A 139 -14.18 -16.84 20.33
CA LEU A 139 -14.85 -17.01 19.05
C LEU A 139 -14.43 -18.36 18.49
N HIS A 140 -15.39 -19.27 18.44
CA HIS A 140 -15.23 -20.65 17.98
C HIS A 140 -14.48 -20.72 16.65
N ALA A 141 -13.36 -21.46 16.66
CA ALA A 141 -12.72 -21.98 15.46
C ALA A 141 -13.59 -23.05 14.81
#